data_a836be8048c47a2541e5ce7224adc44b
#
_entry.id   a836be8048c47a2541e5ce7224adc44b
#
_cell.length_a   1.000
_cell.length_b   1.000
_cell.length_c   1.000
_cell.angle_alpha   90.00
_cell.angle_beta   90.00
_cell.angle_gamma   90.00
#
_symmetry.space_group_name_H-M   'P 1'
#
loop_
_entity.id
_entity.type
_entity.pdbx_description
1 polymer ?
#
loop_
_entity_poly.entity_id
_entity_poly.type
_entity_poly.pdbx_seq_one_letter_code
_entity_poly.pdbx_strand_id
1 'polypeptide(L)'
;LNFDQSKWEVPSFNQVFWLGPKRSYCVVIPVVNEGERIKRLLTRMSSLGIYEVADIILVDGGSHDGSLEQDWLISVGVSGLLIKTGQGRLSAQLRCAYAFSLKHDYAGIVTIDGNDKDDPDAIFEFISALKNGHDFVQASRFISGGVAVNTPASRHFAIRLIHAPLLSLSSGFRWTDTTQGFRGYSRRMLLDPRLSIFRATFSGYELLAYMSYRAPRLGFKCLEIPSARRYPKDEVPTKISMIRGNLTVLKVLLFACVGFYNP
;
A
#
# COMPACT_ATOMS: atom_id res chain seq x y z
N LEU A 1 -0.28 23.80 -8.91
CA LEU A 1 -1.70 23.44 -8.90
C LEU A 1 -2.17 23.43 -7.44
N ASN A 2 -2.96 24.45 -7.04
CA ASN A 2 -3.65 24.45 -5.75
C ASN A 2 -4.75 23.39 -5.81
N PHE A 3 -4.53 22.24 -5.17
CA PHE A 3 -5.55 21.22 -5.04
C PHE A 3 -6.48 21.58 -3.87
N ASP A 4 -7.77 21.63 -4.13
CA ASP A 4 -8.79 21.89 -3.12
C ASP A 4 -8.91 20.67 -2.18
N GLN A 5 -8.11 20.68 -1.11
CA GLN A 5 -8.11 19.63 -0.08
C GLN A 5 -9.40 19.65 0.78
N SER A 6 -10.23 20.68 0.68
CA SER A 6 -11.48 20.77 1.43
C SER A 6 -12.50 19.68 1.03
N LYS A 7 -12.34 19.12 -0.18
CA LYS A 7 -13.17 18.04 -0.71
C LYS A 7 -12.69 16.64 -0.38
N TRP A 8 -11.58 16.51 0.35
CA TRP A 8 -11.03 15.21 0.70
C TRP A 8 -11.80 14.60 1.86
N GLU A 9 -12.46 13.49 1.62
CA GLU A 9 -13.13 12.67 2.64
C GLU A 9 -12.10 11.76 3.33
N VAL A 10 -11.25 12.35 4.18
CA VAL A 10 -10.22 11.64 4.94
C VAL A 10 -10.78 11.25 6.30
N PRO A 11 -10.71 9.99 6.72
CA PRO A 11 -11.11 9.59 8.07
C PRO A 11 -10.32 10.33 9.14
N SER A 12 -10.93 10.58 10.29
CA SER A 12 -10.23 11.17 11.43
C SER A 12 -9.06 10.31 11.87
N PHE A 13 -7.96 10.96 12.23
CA PHE A 13 -6.78 10.32 12.78
C PHE A 13 -6.05 11.25 13.74
N ASN A 14 -5.34 10.68 14.70
CA ASN A 14 -4.47 11.37 15.63
C ASN A 14 -3.01 11.18 15.20
N GLN A 15 -2.23 12.23 15.27
CA GLN A 15 -0.78 12.18 15.14
C GLN A 15 -0.17 11.95 16.54
N VAL A 16 0.42 10.76 16.78
CA VAL A 16 1.09 10.43 18.02
C VAL A 16 2.42 11.15 18.10
N PHE A 17 3.24 10.99 17.05
CA PHE A 17 4.44 11.77 16.88
C PHE A 17 4.74 11.98 15.38
N TRP A 18 5.52 13.01 15.09
CA TRP A 18 6.01 13.33 13.76
C TRP A 18 7.30 14.14 13.86
N LEU A 19 8.37 13.65 13.26
CA LEU A 19 9.70 14.27 13.32
C LEU A 19 9.98 15.25 12.17
N GLY A 20 8.96 15.54 11.38
CA GLY A 20 9.08 16.36 10.16
C GLY A 20 9.62 15.59 8.94
N PRO A 21 9.42 16.14 7.72
CA PRO A 21 9.93 15.52 6.51
C PRO A 21 11.44 15.75 6.41
N LYS A 22 12.20 14.68 6.19
CA LYS A 22 13.66 14.69 6.00
C LYS A 22 14.06 14.25 4.60
N ARG A 23 13.16 13.55 3.90
CA ARG A 23 13.37 12.95 2.58
C ARG A 23 12.28 13.40 1.62
N SER A 24 12.55 13.29 0.32
CA SER A 24 11.54 13.61 -0.72
C SER A 24 10.50 12.53 -0.92
N TYR A 25 10.72 11.31 -0.42
CA TYR A 25 9.83 10.16 -0.51
C TYR A 25 9.51 9.65 0.88
N CYS A 26 8.37 9.00 1.04
CA CYS A 26 8.04 8.30 2.26
C CYS A 26 7.59 6.86 2.01
N VAL A 27 7.78 6.03 3.02
CA VAL A 27 7.23 4.68 3.09
C VAL A 27 6.09 4.69 4.10
N VAL A 28 4.90 4.32 3.64
CA VAL A 28 3.70 4.22 4.47
C VAL A 28 3.43 2.76 4.82
N ILE A 29 3.25 2.46 6.08
CA ILE A 29 3.01 1.11 6.59
C ILE A 29 1.68 1.07 7.35
N PRO A 30 0.58 0.54 6.75
CA PRO A 30 -0.64 0.29 7.49
C PRO A 30 -0.47 -0.88 8.45
N VAL A 31 -0.84 -0.70 9.72
CA VAL A 31 -0.65 -1.67 10.81
C VAL A 31 -1.96 -1.86 11.57
N VAL A 32 -2.26 -3.10 11.97
CA VAL A 32 -3.27 -3.44 12.98
C VAL A 32 -2.86 -4.74 13.65
N ASN A 33 -2.46 -4.72 14.92
CA ASN A 33 -2.11 -5.91 15.70
C ASN A 33 -1.16 -6.86 14.94
N GLU A 34 -0.01 -6.36 14.50
CA GLU A 34 1.00 -7.15 13.79
C GLU A 34 2.06 -7.76 14.73
N GLY A 35 2.14 -7.32 15.99
CA GLY A 35 3.02 -7.88 16.99
C GLY A 35 4.49 -7.91 16.55
N GLU A 36 5.12 -9.07 16.69
CA GLU A 36 6.52 -9.24 16.29
C GLU A 36 6.78 -9.13 14.78
N ARG A 37 5.75 -9.22 13.93
CA ARG A 37 5.91 -9.08 12.49
C ARG A 37 6.32 -7.65 12.13
N ILE A 38 5.64 -6.64 12.67
CA ILE A 38 6.02 -5.25 12.40
C ILE A 38 7.41 -4.92 12.95
N LYS A 39 7.77 -5.48 14.11
CA LYS A 39 9.10 -5.27 14.68
C LYS A 39 10.20 -5.84 13.78
N ARG A 40 10.03 -7.08 13.28
CA ARG A 40 10.99 -7.67 12.33
C ARG A 40 11.11 -6.87 11.04
N LEU A 41 9.99 -6.44 10.46
CA LEU A 41 9.99 -5.61 9.27
C LEU A 41 10.80 -4.31 9.49
N LEU A 42 10.51 -3.57 10.56
CA LEU A 42 11.17 -2.30 10.85
C LEU A 42 12.66 -2.48 11.18
N THR A 43 13.04 -3.55 11.89
CA THR A 43 14.45 -3.89 12.13
C THR A 43 15.19 -4.17 10.82
N ARG A 44 14.57 -4.92 9.88
CA ARG A 44 15.15 -5.15 8.54
C ARG A 44 15.27 -3.85 7.75
N MET A 45 14.24 -3.00 7.76
CA MET A 45 14.28 -1.69 7.10
C MET A 45 15.38 -0.79 7.67
N SER A 46 15.56 -0.81 8.99
CA SER A 46 16.63 -0.08 9.67
C SER A 46 18.01 -0.60 9.27
N SER A 47 18.20 -1.92 9.25
CA SER A 47 19.47 -2.56 8.83
C SER A 47 19.81 -2.26 7.36
N LEU A 48 18.82 -2.09 6.50
CA LEU A 48 18.99 -1.70 5.09
C LEU A 48 19.21 -0.20 4.90
N GLY A 49 19.08 0.62 5.93
CA GLY A 49 19.20 2.07 5.82
C GLY A 49 18.05 2.75 5.06
N ILE A 50 16.84 2.18 5.07
CA ILE A 50 15.68 2.75 4.35
C ILE A 50 15.40 4.18 4.79
N TYR A 51 15.57 4.51 6.07
CA TYR A 51 15.41 5.86 6.63
C TYR A 51 16.37 6.91 6.02
N GLU A 52 17.40 6.48 5.31
CA GLU A 52 18.31 7.39 4.60
C GLU A 52 17.76 7.85 3.26
N VAL A 53 16.82 7.11 2.67
CA VAL A 53 16.24 7.40 1.34
C VAL A 53 14.77 7.77 1.39
N ALA A 54 14.04 7.40 2.46
CA ALA A 54 12.63 7.70 2.65
C ALA A 54 12.27 7.83 4.13
N ASP A 55 11.34 8.72 4.45
CA ASP A 55 10.75 8.82 5.79
C ASP A 55 9.75 7.68 6.00
N ILE A 56 9.81 7.01 7.16
CA ILE A 56 8.94 5.88 7.47
C ILE A 56 7.77 6.37 8.32
N ILE A 57 6.54 6.16 7.84
CA ILE A 57 5.30 6.61 8.48
C ILE A 57 4.40 5.40 8.72
N LEU A 58 4.11 5.11 9.97
CA LEU A 58 3.14 4.09 10.33
C LEU A 58 1.75 4.70 10.44
N VAL A 59 0.75 3.98 9.94
CA VAL A 59 -0.65 4.33 10.11
C VAL A 59 -1.36 3.17 10.79
N ASP A 60 -1.63 3.33 12.08
CA ASP A 60 -2.26 2.32 12.90
C ASP A 60 -3.78 2.35 12.77
N GLY A 61 -4.39 1.19 12.61
CA GLY A 61 -5.84 1.01 12.56
C GLY A 61 -6.47 0.73 13.93
N GLY A 62 -5.75 0.98 15.02
CA GLY A 62 -6.21 0.74 16.40
C GLY A 62 -5.60 -0.53 16.98
N SER A 63 -4.27 -0.67 16.96
CA SER A 63 -3.55 -1.75 17.63
C SER A 63 -3.60 -1.63 19.14
N HIS A 64 -3.63 -2.77 19.81
CA HIS A 64 -3.59 -2.89 21.28
C HIS A 64 -2.65 -4.02 21.74
N ASP A 65 -1.73 -4.44 20.88
CA ASP A 65 -0.77 -5.53 21.12
C ASP A 65 0.59 -5.05 21.67
N GLY A 66 0.75 -3.75 21.93
CA GLY A 66 1.98 -3.15 22.46
C GLY A 66 3.15 -3.12 21.46
N SER A 67 2.93 -3.39 20.17
CA SER A 67 4.00 -3.46 19.18
C SER A 67 4.49 -2.10 18.66
N LEU A 68 3.80 -1.00 19.01
CA LEU A 68 4.04 0.34 18.45
C LEU A 68 4.53 1.33 19.52
N GLU A 69 5.46 0.89 20.35
CA GLU A 69 6.06 1.71 21.39
C GLU A 69 6.92 2.83 20.76
N GLN A 70 6.69 4.08 21.16
CA GLN A 70 7.21 5.27 20.46
C GLN A 70 8.74 5.35 20.46
N ASP A 71 9.39 5.15 21.59
CA ASP A 71 10.85 5.32 21.70
C ASP A 71 11.57 4.26 20.86
N TRP A 72 11.04 3.03 20.86
CA TRP A 72 11.55 1.98 20.01
C TRP A 72 11.35 2.29 18.53
N LEU A 73 10.16 2.76 18.13
CA LEU A 73 9.89 3.15 16.74
C LEU A 73 10.87 4.22 16.25
N ILE A 74 11.13 5.24 17.06
CA ILE A 74 12.10 6.29 16.73
C ILE A 74 13.51 5.69 16.61
N SER A 75 13.89 4.78 17.49
CA SER A 75 15.22 4.16 17.49
C SER A 75 15.51 3.32 16.24
N VAL A 76 14.48 2.77 15.59
CA VAL A 76 14.60 2.02 14.33
C VAL A 76 14.35 2.86 13.07
N GLY A 77 14.28 4.17 13.21
CA GLY A 77 14.21 5.12 12.08
C GLY A 77 12.80 5.47 11.61
N VAL A 78 11.75 5.19 12.41
CA VAL A 78 10.39 5.63 12.09
C VAL A 78 10.27 7.14 12.32
N SER A 79 9.75 7.85 11.32
CA SER A 79 9.60 9.31 11.33
C SER A 79 8.24 9.76 11.88
N GLY A 80 7.21 8.91 11.85
CA GLY A 80 5.89 9.27 12.35
C GLY A 80 4.96 8.10 12.59
N LEU A 81 4.06 8.29 13.55
CA LEU A 81 2.97 7.37 13.88
C LEU A 81 1.64 8.12 13.89
N LEU A 82 0.73 7.67 13.04
CA LEU A 82 -0.66 8.13 12.98
C LEU A 82 -1.57 7.01 13.48
N ILE A 83 -2.59 7.35 14.26
CA ILE A 83 -3.65 6.43 14.67
C ILE A 83 -4.96 6.84 14.01
N LYS A 84 -5.48 6.01 13.10
CA LYS A 84 -6.79 6.23 12.50
C LYS A 84 -7.88 5.99 13.55
N THR A 85 -8.69 7.02 13.82
CA THR A 85 -9.83 6.97 14.74
C THR A 85 -11.17 6.89 14.01
N GLY A 86 -11.24 7.38 12.78
CA GLY A 86 -12.42 7.32 11.94
C GLY A 86 -12.76 5.90 11.46
N GLN A 87 -13.96 5.72 10.93
CA GLN A 87 -14.44 4.42 10.46
C GLN A 87 -13.69 3.91 9.23
N GLY A 88 -13.80 2.61 8.97
CA GLY A 88 -13.23 1.93 7.81
C GLY A 88 -11.97 1.10 8.14
N ARG A 89 -11.53 0.34 7.14
CA ARG A 89 -10.42 -0.61 7.23
C ARG A 89 -9.20 -0.11 6.47
N LEU A 90 -8.55 -0.98 5.70
CA LEU A 90 -7.30 -0.69 4.99
C LEU A 90 -7.38 0.53 4.06
N SER A 91 -8.39 0.63 3.21
CA SER A 91 -8.52 1.79 2.30
C SER A 91 -8.69 3.10 3.07
N ALA A 92 -9.37 3.08 4.20
CA ALA A 92 -9.50 4.23 5.10
C ALA A 92 -8.15 4.61 5.75
N GLN A 93 -7.37 3.63 6.22
CA GLN A 93 -6.00 3.87 6.72
C GLN A 93 -5.11 4.49 5.64
N LEU A 94 -5.15 3.94 4.41
CA LEU A 94 -4.36 4.45 3.30
C LEU A 94 -4.75 5.88 2.92
N ARG A 95 -6.04 6.24 2.97
CA ARG A 95 -6.47 7.63 2.74
C ARG A 95 -5.90 8.59 3.79
N CYS A 96 -5.87 8.19 5.06
CA CYS A 96 -5.22 9.00 6.12
C CYS A 96 -3.74 9.19 5.80
N ALA A 97 -3.04 8.11 5.49
CA ALA A 97 -1.61 8.10 5.21
C ALA A 97 -1.25 8.96 3.99
N TYR A 98 -1.98 8.77 2.89
CA TYR A 98 -1.72 9.52 1.66
C TYR A 98 -2.04 10.99 1.81
N ALA A 99 -3.15 11.34 2.48
CA ALA A 99 -3.48 12.73 2.76
C ALA A 99 -2.41 13.41 3.62
N PHE A 100 -1.95 12.74 4.68
CA PHE A 100 -0.86 13.22 5.52
C PHE A 100 0.41 13.44 4.71
N SER A 101 0.83 12.44 3.94
CA SER A 101 2.05 12.52 3.13
C SER A 101 1.97 13.63 2.07
N LEU A 102 0.83 13.78 1.40
CA LEU A 102 0.64 14.85 0.41
C LEU A 102 0.64 16.25 1.04
N LYS A 103 0.14 16.40 2.27
CA LYS A 103 0.22 17.66 3.03
C LYS A 103 1.65 18.04 3.42
N HIS A 104 2.54 17.06 3.54
CA HIS A 104 3.96 17.26 3.81
C HIS A 104 4.84 17.24 2.55
N ASP A 105 4.23 17.45 1.37
CA ASP A 105 4.90 17.67 0.08
C ASP A 105 5.81 16.55 -0.41
N TYR A 106 5.59 15.31 0.03
CA TYR A 106 6.32 14.17 -0.52
C TYR A 106 6.10 14.03 -2.04
N ALA A 107 7.20 13.82 -2.78
CA ALA A 107 7.19 13.63 -4.23
C ALA A 107 6.57 12.29 -4.65
N GLY A 108 6.65 11.29 -3.78
CA GLY A 108 6.04 9.99 -3.98
C GLY A 108 5.96 9.19 -2.68
N ILE A 109 5.10 8.19 -2.70
CA ILE A 109 4.77 7.35 -1.54
C ILE A 109 4.95 5.90 -1.94
N VAL A 110 5.69 5.15 -1.13
CA VAL A 110 5.75 3.69 -1.20
C VAL A 110 4.93 3.10 -0.07
N THR A 111 4.03 2.17 -0.35
CA THR A 111 3.24 1.45 0.66
C THR A 111 3.73 0.02 0.77
N ILE A 112 3.98 -0.47 1.97
CA ILE A 112 4.32 -1.86 2.26
C ILE A 112 3.47 -2.36 3.43
N ASP A 113 3.00 -3.62 3.38
CA ASP A 113 2.19 -4.21 4.45
C ASP A 113 3.04 -4.45 5.71
N GLY A 114 2.52 -4.11 6.90
CA GLY A 114 3.20 -4.32 8.19
C GLY A 114 3.37 -5.78 8.63
N ASN A 115 3.01 -6.75 7.78
CA ASN A 115 2.93 -8.17 8.11
C ASN A 115 4.21 -9.00 7.81
N ASP A 116 5.31 -8.32 7.47
CA ASP A 116 6.66 -8.88 7.21
C ASP A 116 6.71 -10.00 6.15
N LYS A 117 5.81 -9.95 5.16
CA LYS A 117 5.81 -10.91 4.04
C LYS A 117 6.62 -10.43 2.85
N ASP A 118 6.65 -9.12 2.63
CA ASP A 118 7.33 -8.48 1.52
C ASP A 118 8.79 -8.18 1.85
N ASP A 119 9.62 -8.17 0.83
CA ASP A 119 11.03 -7.84 1.01
C ASP A 119 11.25 -6.33 0.92
N PRO A 120 11.62 -5.65 2.03
CA PRO A 120 11.78 -4.20 2.05
C PRO A 120 12.94 -3.69 1.19
N ASP A 121 13.87 -4.55 0.75
CA ASP A 121 14.96 -4.17 -0.14
C ASP A 121 14.44 -3.58 -1.46
N ALA A 122 13.31 -4.06 -1.96
CA ALA A 122 12.69 -3.53 -3.16
C ALA A 122 12.25 -2.04 -3.04
N ILE A 123 12.21 -1.45 -1.83
CA ILE A 123 11.89 -0.02 -1.64
C ILE A 123 12.83 0.87 -2.45
N PHE A 124 14.11 0.52 -2.57
CA PHE A 124 15.07 1.27 -3.38
C PHE A 124 14.67 1.31 -4.86
N GLU A 125 14.20 0.16 -5.40
CA GLU A 125 13.70 0.09 -6.78
C GLU A 125 12.41 0.88 -6.97
N PHE A 126 11.48 0.85 -5.99
CA PHE A 126 10.27 1.68 -6.02
C PHE A 126 10.61 3.16 -6.13
N ILE A 127 11.50 3.65 -5.26
CA ILE A 127 11.92 5.05 -5.25
C ILE A 127 12.62 5.41 -6.57
N SER A 128 13.49 4.54 -7.07
CA SER A 128 14.15 4.73 -8.37
C SER A 128 13.15 4.82 -9.51
N ALA A 129 12.16 3.92 -9.57
CA ALA A 129 11.12 3.95 -10.60
C ALA A 129 10.27 5.24 -10.54
N LEU A 130 9.91 5.70 -9.33
CA LEU A 130 9.19 6.97 -9.16
C LEU A 130 10.04 8.17 -9.58
N LYS A 131 11.35 8.20 -9.25
CA LYS A 131 12.31 9.23 -9.72
C LYS A 131 12.42 9.24 -11.24
N ASN A 132 12.34 8.08 -11.88
CA ASN A 132 12.37 7.91 -13.34
C ASN A 132 11.02 8.22 -14.02
N GLY A 133 10.07 8.79 -13.28
CA GLY A 133 8.81 9.30 -13.81
C GLY A 133 7.71 8.26 -14.00
N HIS A 134 7.81 7.07 -13.38
CA HIS A 134 6.67 6.19 -13.25
C HIS A 134 5.70 6.73 -12.20
N ASP A 135 4.41 6.55 -12.43
CA ASP A 135 3.35 7.06 -11.55
C ASP A 135 2.79 6.00 -10.62
N PHE A 136 2.71 4.77 -11.11
CA PHE A 136 2.25 3.63 -10.36
C PHE A 136 3.25 2.47 -10.52
N VAL A 137 3.83 2.05 -9.43
CA VAL A 137 4.76 0.90 -9.37
C VAL A 137 4.14 -0.18 -8.50
N GLN A 138 4.07 -1.40 -9.00
CA GLN A 138 3.50 -2.57 -8.33
C GLN A 138 4.56 -3.63 -8.12
N ALA A 139 4.69 -4.18 -6.90
CA ALA A 139 5.50 -5.36 -6.67
C ALA A 139 4.86 -6.60 -7.32
N SER A 140 5.66 -7.42 -7.98
CA SER A 140 5.19 -8.69 -8.51
C SER A 140 6.12 -9.85 -8.16
N ARG A 141 5.48 -10.94 -7.69
CA ARG A 141 6.13 -12.24 -7.46
C ARG A 141 6.30 -13.05 -8.74
N PHE A 142 5.64 -12.64 -9.84
CA PHE A 142 5.41 -13.48 -11.00
C PHE A 142 6.08 -12.96 -12.28
N ILE A 143 6.84 -11.91 -12.20
CA ILE A 143 7.76 -11.48 -13.27
C ILE A 143 9.18 -12.02 -13.01
N SER A 144 10.04 -11.92 -14.01
CA SER A 144 11.44 -12.35 -13.86
C SER A 144 12.12 -11.65 -12.68
N GLY A 145 12.79 -12.39 -11.81
CA GLY A 145 13.36 -11.89 -10.56
C GLY A 145 12.39 -11.86 -9.37
N GLY A 146 11.09 -12.01 -9.57
CA GLY A 146 10.11 -12.12 -8.50
C GLY A 146 10.12 -13.50 -7.83
N VAL A 147 9.81 -13.55 -6.53
CA VAL A 147 9.87 -14.78 -5.73
C VAL A 147 8.59 -14.98 -4.91
N ALA A 148 7.94 -16.12 -5.10
CA ALA A 148 6.76 -16.54 -4.34
C ALA A 148 7.12 -17.72 -3.42
N VAL A 149 7.23 -17.48 -2.11
CA VAL A 149 7.55 -18.54 -1.13
C VAL A 149 6.33 -18.90 -0.32
N ASN A 150 6.00 -20.18 -0.25
CA ASN A 150 4.87 -20.73 0.52
C ASN A 150 3.53 -20.05 0.24
N THR A 151 3.35 -19.50 -0.97
CA THR A 151 2.05 -18.91 -1.34
C THR A 151 1.00 -20.02 -1.41
N PRO A 152 -0.14 -19.93 -0.68
CA PRO A 152 -1.18 -20.94 -0.76
C PRO A 152 -1.62 -21.18 -2.21
N ALA A 153 -1.75 -22.46 -2.62
CA ALA A 153 -2.04 -22.83 -4.01
C ALA A 153 -3.33 -22.16 -4.54
N SER A 154 -4.39 -22.11 -3.72
CA SER A 154 -5.64 -21.45 -4.07
C SER A 154 -5.45 -19.94 -4.36
N ARG A 155 -4.61 -19.26 -3.58
CA ARG A 155 -4.29 -17.84 -3.78
C ARG A 155 -3.45 -17.65 -5.03
N HIS A 156 -2.44 -18.49 -5.24
CA HIS A 156 -1.61 -18.47 -6.45
C HIS A 156 -2.48 -18.60 -7.72
N PHE A 157 -3.39 -19.55 -7.72
CA PHE A 157 -4.35 -19.79 -8.79
C PHE A 157 -5.28 -18.58 -9.02
N ALA A 158 -5.89 -18.08 -7.92
CA ALA A 158 -6.80 -16.94 -7.99
C ALA A 158 -6.11 -15.68 -8.54
N ILE A 159 -4.86 -15.42 -8.17
CA ILE A 159 -4.13 -14.25 -8.68
C ILE A 159 -3.87 -14.40 -10.18
N ARG A 160 -3.31 -15.54 -10.61
CA ARG A 160 -2.85 -15.71 -11.99
C ARG A 160 -3.96 -15.94 -13.00
N LEU A 161 -5.08 -16.56 -12.59
CA LEU A 161 -6.16 -16.93 -13.51
C LEU A 161 -7.40 -16.05 -13.40
N ILE A 162 -7.55 -15.29 -12.30
CA ILE A 162 -8.74 -14.45 -12.10
C ILE A 162 -8.33 -12.99 -11.95
N HIS A 163 -7.59 -12.65 -10.89
CA HIS A 163 -7.33 -11.25 -10.53
C HIS A 163 -6.51 -10.50 -11.58
N ALA A 164 -5.35 -11.04 -11.93
CA ALA A 164 -4.44 -10.37 -12.87
C ALA A 164 -5.03 -10.31 -14.30
N PRO A 165 -5.64 -11.38 -14.87
CA PRO A 165 -6.28 -11.30 -16.17
C PRO A 165 -7.45 -10.31 -16.23
N LEU A 166 -8.35 -10.31 -15.22
CA LEU A 166 -9.49 -9.38 -15.19
C LEU A 166 -9.03 -7.92 -15.13
N LEU A 167 -8.08 -7.60 -14.24
CA LEU A 167 -7.54 -6.26 -14.14
C LEU A 167 -6.74 -5.87 -15.40
N SER A 168 -5.98 -6.79 -15.98
CA SER A 168 -5.23 -6.51 -17.20
C SER A 168 -6.16 -6.17 -18.36
N LEU A 169 -7.20 -6.97 -18.57
CA LEU A 169 -8.18 -6.76 -19.63
C LEU A 169 -8.95 -5.44 -19.44
N SER A 170 -9.40 -5.18 -18.22
CA SER A 170 -10.22 -4.00 -17.92
C SER A 170 -9.41 -2.70 -17.87
N SER A 171 -8.16 -2.74 -17.41
CA SER A 171 -7.31 -1.55 -17.29
C SER A 171 -6.53 -1.20 -18.56
N GLY A 172 -6.32 -2.18 -19.46
CA GLY A 172 -5.45 -2.04 -20.64
C GLY A 172 -3.95 -2.11 -20.31
N PHE A 173 -3.56 -2.51 -19.09
CA PHE A 173 -2.18 -2.73 -18.70
C PHE A 173 -1.99 -4.18 -18.24
N ARG A 174 -0.91 -4.83 -18.66
CA ARG A 174 -0.63 -6.23 -18.32
C ARG A 174 -0.12 -6.34 -16.89
N TRP A 175 -1.01 -6.63 -15.95
CA TRP A 175 -0.69 -6.96 -14.57
C TRP A 175 -0.35 -8.44 -14.42
N THR A 176 0.61 -8.76 -13.54
CA THR A 176 0.93 -10.14 -13.16
C THR A 176 0.64 -10.43 -11.69
N ASP A 177 0.71 -9.42 -10.82
CA ASP A 177 0.39 -9.53 -9.39
C ASP A 177 -0.33 -8.29 -8.85
N THR A 178 -1.62 -8.40 -8.66
CA THR A 178 -2.50 -7.28 -8.28
C THR A 178 -2.95 -7.32 -6.81
N THR A 179 -2.49 -8.31 -6.05
CA THR A 179 -2.98 -8.56 -4.68
C THR A 179 -2.04 -8.13 -3.57
N GLN A 180 -0.83 -7.66 -3.90
CA GLN A 180 0.10 -7.12 -2.93
C GLN A 180 -0.23 -5.67 -2.60
N GLY A 181 -0.10 -5.31 -1.31
CA GLY A 181 -0.13 -3.93 -0.85
C GLY A 181 1.18 -3.18 -1.09
N PHE A 182 2.23 -3.86 -1.56
CA PHE A 182 3.53 -3.25 -1.82
C PHE A 182 3.52 -2.51 -3.16
N ARG A 183 3.42 -1.19 -3.10
CA ARG A 183 3.15 -0.31 -4.23
C ARG A 183 3.81 1.05 -4.07
N GLY A 184 4.16 1.68 -5.20
CA GLY A 184 4.65 3.05 -5.24
C GLY A 184 3.72 3.95 -6.04
N TYR A 185 3.58 5.20 -5.60
CA TYR A 185 2.71 6.19 -6.24
C TYR A 185 3.39 7.55 -6.34
N SER A 186 3.33 8.18 -7.50
CA SER A 186 3.77 9.57 -7.64
C SER A 186 2.76 10.54 -7.01
N ARG A 187 3.26 11.67 -6.49
CA ARG A 187 2.42 12.77 -6.03
C ARG A 187 1.43 13.21 -7.10
N ARG A 188 1.91 13.35 -8.35
CA ARG A 188 1.10 13.75 -9.50
C ARG A 188 -0.13 12.86 -9.68
N MET A 189 0.05 11.55 -9.59
CA MET A 189 -1.04 10.59 -9.72
C MET A 189 -2.05 10.70 -8.56
N LEU A 190 -1.57 10.74 -7.32
CA LEU A 190 -2.45 10.78 -6.15
C LEU A 190 -3.28 12.06 -6.05
N LEU A 191 -2.78 13.16 -6.61
CA LEU A 191 -3.46 14.46 -6.65
C LEU A 191 -4.37 14.64 -7.88
N ASP A 192 -4.36 13.72 -8.85
CA ASP A 192 -5.17 13.88 -10.06
C ASP A 192 -6.68 13.79 -9.73
N PRO A 193 -7.48 14.83 -10.02
CA PRO A 193 -8.91 14.83 -9.69
C PRO A 193 -9.70 13.77 -10.44
N ARG A 194 -9.21 13.27 -11.58
CA ARG A 194 -9.84 12.18 -12.34
C ARG A 194 -9.69 10.82 -11.65
N LEU A 195 -8.67 10.69 -10.77
CA LEU A 195 -8.47 9.51 -9.93
C LEU A 195 -9.30 9.59 -8.65
N SER A 196 -9.39 10.77 -8.03
CA SER A 196 -10.27 11.07 -6.89
C SER A 196 -10.25 10.01 -5.78
N ILE A 197 -9.06 9.75 -5.22
CA ILE A 197 -8.82 8.66 -4.25
C ILE A 197 -9.37 8.95 -2.85
N PHE A 198 -9.62 10.24 -2.52
CA PHE A 198 -10.06 10.66 -1.18
C PHE A 198 -11.58 10.69 -1.05
N ARG A 199 -12.27 9.62 -1.48
CA ARG A 199 -13.72 9.44 -1.34
C ARG A 199 -14.06 8.40 -0.29
N ALA A 200 -15.12 8.63 0.49
CA ALA A 200 -15.56 7.74 1.57
C ALA A 200 -15.94 6.33 1.08
N THR A 201 -16.27 6.16 -0.20
CA THR A 201 -16.52 4.85 -0.83
C THR A 201 -15.34 3.88 -0.70
N PHE A 202 -14.12 4.39 -0.52
CA PHE A 202 -12.92 3.58 -0.30
C PHE A 202 -12.71 3.34 1.20
N SER A 203 -13.47 2.43 1.78
CA SER A 203 -13.43 2.16 3.22
C SER A 203 -12.76 0.82 3.57
N GLY A 204 -12.87 -0.20 2.72
CA GLY A 204 -12.38 -1.58 2.93
C GLY A 204 -11.10 -1.89 2.18
N TYR A 205 -11.23 -2.59 1.04
CA TYR A 205 -10.13 -3.02 0.17
C TYR A 205 -10.21 -2.41 -1.24
N GLU A 206 -11.19 -1.55 -1.48
CA GLU A 206 -11.59 -1.06 -2.80
C GLU A 206 -10.49 -0.23 -3.47
N LEU A 207 -9.80 0.62 -2.68
CA LEU A 207 -8.82 1.58 -3.20
C LEU A 207 -7.71 0.92 -4.00
N LEU A 208 -7.20 -0.24 -3.53
CA LEU A 208 -6.10 -0.93 -4.21
C LEU A 208 -6.51 -1.49 -5.58
N ALA A 209 -7.68 -2.15 -5.66
CA ALA A 209 -8.21 -2.66 -6.92
C ALA A 209 -8.56 -1.52 -7.88
N TYR A 210 -9.20 -0.45 -7.36
CA TYR A 210 -9.55 0.73 -8.12
C TYR A 210 -8.33 1.41 -8.75
N MET A 211 -7.26 1.64 -7.98
CA MET A 211 -6.06 2.27 -8.52
C MET A 211 -5.40 1.42 -9.61
N SER A 212 -5.35 0.08 -9.44
CA SER A 212 -4.82 -0.82 -10.49
C SER A 212 -5.64 -0.78 -11.77
N TYR A 213 -6.96 -0.58 -11.67
CA TYR A 213 -7.85 -0.42 -12.82
C TYR A 213 -7.74 0.98 -13.46
N ARG A 214 -7.84 2.02 -12.61
CA ARG A 214 -8.06 3.39 -13.09
C ARG A 214 -6.79 4.08 -13.58
N ALA A 215 -5.66 3.86 -12.92
CA ALA A 215 -4.42 4.56 -13.25
C ALA A 215 -3.96 4.34 -14.70
N PRO A 216 -3.89 3.10 -15.23
CA PRO A 216 -3.52 2.89 -16.63
C PRO A 216 -4.50 3.54 -17.60
N ARG A 217 -5.81 3.48 -17.32
CA ARG A 217 -6.85 4.08 -18.17
C ARG A 217 -6.79 5.60 -18.22
N LEU A 218 -6.22 6.24 -17.22
CA LEU A 218 -5.96 7.68 -17.21
C LEU A 218 -4.62 8.07 -17.87
N GLY A 219 -3.87 7.10 -18.37
CA GLY A 219 -2.60 7.31 -19.05
C GLY A 219 -1.40 7.49 -18.10
N PHE A 220 -1.53 7.12 -16.83
CA PHE A 220 -0.39 7.11 -15.91
C PHE A 220 0.62 6.02 -16.29
N LYS A 221 1.91 6.33 -16.14
CA LYS A 221 3.00 5.39 -16.40
C LYS A 221 3.06 4.33 -15.31
N CYS A 222 2.58 3.13 -15.62
CA CYS A 222 2.58 1.98 -14.72
C CYS A 222 3.79 1.08 -14.96
N LEU A 223 4.27 0.42 -13.89
CA LEU A 223 5.38 -0.53 -13.92
C LEU A 223 5.15 -1.64 -12.89
N GLU A 224 5.52 -2.87 -13.22
CA GLU A 224 5.73 -3.93 -12.22
C GLU A 224 7.22 -4.13 -11.99
N ILE A 225 7.63 -4.25 -10.73
CA ILE A 225 9.01 -4.58 -10.34
C ILE A 225 9.05 -5.93 -9.62
N PRO A 226 10.15 -6.69 -9.73
CA PRO A 226 10.29 -7.96 -9.03
C PRO A 226 10.33 -7.73 -7.52
N SER A 227 9.67 -8.60 -6.78
CA SER A 227 9.74 -8.61 -5.32
C SER A 227 9.55 -10.02 -4.77
N ALA A 228 10.18 -10.30 -3.64
CA ALA A 228 9.95 -11.53 -2.91
C ALA A 228 8.81 -11.34 -1.92
N ARG A 229 7.87 -12.31 -1.90
CA ARG A 229 6.85 -12.39 -0.85
C ARG A 229 6.85 -13.77 -0.22
N ARG A 230 7.07 -13.82 1.10
CA ARG A 230 7.24 -15.04 1.86
C ARG A 230 6.11 -15.23 2.85
N TYR A 231 5.41 -16.35 2.78
CA TYR A 231 4.43 -16.76 3.80
C TYR A 231 5.11 -17.67 4.81
N PRO A 232 4.81 -17.53 6.12
CA PRO A 232 5.24 -18.48 7.14
C PRO A 232 4.77 -19.90 6.78
N LYS A 233 5.54 -20.93 7.15
CA LYS A 233 5.19 -22.34 6.83
C LYS A 233 3.95 -22.82 7.61
N ASP A 234 3.86 -22.42 8.89
CA ASP A 234 2.90 -22.96 9.83
C ASP A 234 1.70 -22.06 10.11
N GLU A 235 1.70 -20.82 9.57
CA GLU A 235 0.63 -19.86 9.77
C GLU A 235 0.39 -19.09 8.48
N VAL A 236 -0.86 -19.04 8.02
CA VAL A 236 -1.25 -18.10 6.96
C VAL A 236 -1.88 -16.87 7.63
N PRO A 237 -1.09 -15.87 8.04
CA PRO A 237 -1.62 -14.69 8.70
C PRO A 237 -2.45 -13.92 7.68
N THR A 238 -3.76 -14.11 7.72
CA THR A 238 -4.72 -13.39 6.90
C THR A 238 -5.85 -12.85 7.78
N LYS A 239 -6.10 -11.56 7.67
CA LYS A 239 -7.27 -10.92 8.28
C LYS A 239 -8.53 -11.07 7.44
N ILE A 240 -8.43 -11.79 6.32
CA ILE A 240 -9.53 -12.05 5.39
C ILE A 240 -10.06 -13.47 5.69
N SER A 241 -11.32 -13.60 6.09
CA SER A 241 -11.95 -14.90 6.30
C SER A 241 -11.96 -15.74 5.01
N MET A 242 -11.74 -17.05 5.11
CA MET A 242 -11.51 -17.92 3.94
C MET A 242 -12.62 -17.85 2.88
N ILE A 243 -13.89 -17.80 3.25
CA ILE A 243 -15.01 -17.81 2.29
C ILE A 243 -15.55 -16.39 2.08
N ARG A 244 -16.06 -15.77 3.15
CA ARG A 244 -16.69 -14.42 3.04
C ARG A 244 -15.70 -13.35 2.61
N GLY A 245 -14.45 -13.43 3.08
CA GLY A 245 -13.42 -12.47 2.72
C GLY A 245 -13.00 -12.58 1.25
N ASN A 246 -12.83 -13.80 0.73
CA ASN A 246 -12.49 -14.01 -0.68
C ASN A 246 -13.62 -13.54 -1.62
N LEU A 247 -14.88 -13.78 -1.25
CA LEU A 247 -16.04 -13.28 -2.00
C LEU A 247 -16.07 -11.74 -2.00
N THR A 248 -15.79 -11.11 -0.86
CA THR A 248 -15.71 -9.64 -0.78
C THR A 248 -14.62 -9.08 -1.69
N VAL A 249 -13.42 -9.69 -1.67
CA VAL A 249 -12.31 -9.26 -2.54
C VAL A 249 -12.65 -9.45 -4.02
N LEU A 250 -13.30 -10.56 -4.38
CA LEU A 250 -13.74 -10.80 -5.76
C LEU A 250 -14.82 -9.78 -6.19
N LYS A 251 -15.80 -9.48 -5.33
CA LYS A 251 -16.81 -8.45 -5.60
C LYS A 251 -16.17 -7.09 -5.82
N VAL A 252 -15.23 -6.69 -4.96
CA VAL A 252 -14.47 -5.44 -5.09
C VAL A 252 -13.72 -5.39 -6.41
N LEU A 253 -13.06 -6.49 -6.79
CA LEU A 253 -12.36 -6.60 -8.07
C LEU A 253 -13.31 -6.39 -9.26
N LEU A 254 -14.43 -7.11 -9.29
CA LEU A 254 -15.42 -7.00 -10.38
C LEU A 254 -15.99 -5.58 -10.48
N PHE A 255 -16.34 -4.96 -9.34
CA PHE A 255 -16.82 -3.59 -9.31
C PHE A 255 -15.76 -2.60 -9.80
N ALA A 256 -14.49 -2.79 -9.45
CA ALA A 256 -13.41 -1.98 -9.99
C ALA A 256 -13.29 -2.14 -11.51
N CYS A 257 -13.30 -3.38 -12.03
CA CYS A 257 -13.15 -3.69 -13.44
C CYS A 257 -14.25 -3.12 -14.33
N VAL A 258 -15.48 -2.98 -13.81
CA VAL A 258 -16.60 -2.34 -14.55
C VAL A 258 -16.69 -0.83 -14.33
N GLY A 259 -15.74 -0.25 -13.59
CA GLY A 259 -15.69 1.19 -13.34
C GLY A 259 -16.70 1.71 -12.32
N PHE A 260 -17.27 0.83 -11.49
CA PHE A 260 -18.26 1.21 -10.46
C PHE A 260 -17.74 2.27 -9.48
N TYR A 261 -16.42 2.27 -9.22
CA TYR A 261 -15.78 3.25 -8.32
C TYR A 261 -15.29 4.50 -9.05
N ASN A 262 -15.58 4.70 -10.33
CA ASN A 262 -15.21 5.94 -11.01
C ASN A 262 -15.93 7.15 -10.38
N PRO A 263 -15.30 8.35 -10.36
CA PRO A 263 -15.97 9.58 -9.89
C PRO A 263 -17.12 9.96 -10.79
#